data_5370ee8128166d83b0569f103fc0db02
#
_entry.id   5370ee8128166d83b0569f103fc0db02
#
_cell.length_a   1.000
_cell.length_b   1.000
_cell.length_c   1.000
_cell.angle_alpha   90.00
_cell.angle_beta   90.00
_cell.angle_gamma   90.00
#
_symmetry.space_group_name_H-M   'P 1'
#
loop_
_entity.id
_entity.type
_entity.pdbx_description
1 polymer ?
#
loop_
_entity_poly.entity_id
_entity_poly.type
_entity_poly.pdbx_seq_one_letter_code
_entity_poly.pdbx_strand_id
1 'polypeptide(L)'
;MKITAIDTFAVKSGGWGAWLFCAVRTDEGITGYSQFGEGKLSKGLPGIIEDLSGWLIGKDPDPVEKFYMDMYRQTRSMSGGANAMAIAGIELALWDIKGKRYGVPVHQLVGGPHRDSQRVYWSHLATYRAGNAEFYGGAPLVTLEDVADCAVEAVDRGYTAFKTNIIFHGEKSSSINQGFFQSDDQNATTELVHHVERQIGA
;
A
#
# COMPACT_ATOMS: atom_id res chain seq x y z
N MET A 1 -2.52 -28.69 12.10
CA MET A 1 -3.17 -27.45 11.63
C MET A 1 -3.57 -27.60 10.18
N LYS A 2 -4.78 -27.20 9.83
CA LYS A 2 -5.27 -27.22 8.43
C LYS A 2 -5.94 -25.90 8.11
N ILE A 3 -5.78 -25.42 6.88
CA ILE A 3 -6.50 -24.24 6.37
C ILE A 3 -7.97 -24.60 6.22
N THR A 4 -8.85 -23.81 6.83
CA THR A 4 -10.31 -24.04 6.79
C THR A 4 -11.04 -23.05 5.86
N ALA A 5 -10.52 -21.84 5.72
CA ALA A 5 -11.07 -20.82 4.83
C ALA A 5 -9.99 -19.81 4.41
N ILE A 6 -10.19 -19.21 3.24
CA ILE A 6 -9.44 -18.06 2.76
C ILE A 6 -10.47 -17.01 2.35
N ASP A 7 -10.53 -15.93 3.13
CA ASP A 7 -11.50 -14.85 2.94
C ASP A 7 -10.79 -13.59 2.46
N THR A 8 -11.47 -12.77 1.69
CA THR A 8 -11.02 -11.44 1.33
C THR A 8 -12.00 -10.39 1.80
N PHE A 9 -11.48 -9.24 2.22
CA PHE A 9 -12.31 -8.10 2.61
C PHE A 9 -11.63 -6.79 2.23
N ALA A 10 -12.45 -5.75 2.12
CA ALA A 10 -12.00 -4.42 1.74
C ALA A 10 -12.23 -3.43 2.88
N VAL A 11 -11.22 -2.59 3.15
CA VAL A 11 -11.32 -1.48 4.09
C VAL A 11 -11.26 -0.18 3.28
N LYS A 12 -12.28 0.66 3.42
CA LYS A 12 -12.35 1.94 2.70
C LYS A 12 -11.22 2.86 3.14
N SER A 13 -10.45 3.38 2.19
CA SER A 13 -9.27 4.22 2.42
C SER A 13 -9.40 5.61 1.78
N GLY A 14 -10.47 6.33 2.12
CA GLY A 14 -10.69 7.69 1.61
C GLY A 14 -10.77 7.73 0.06
N GLY A 15 -10.13 8.72 -0.55
CA GLY A 15 -10.17 8.94 -2.00
C GLY A 15 -9.43 7.91 -2.86
N TRP A 16 -8.67 7.02 -2.25
CA TRP A 16 -7.89 5.97 -2.96
C TRP A 16 -8.68 4.70 -3.25
N GLY A 17 -9.91 4.61 -2.78
CA GLY A 17 -10.75 3.43 -2.96
C GLY A 17 -10.74 2.53 -1.73
N ALA A 18 -10.19 1.33 -1.83
CA ALA A 18 -10.16 0.38 -0.71
C ALA A 18 -8.79 -0.31 -0.60
N TRP A 19 -8.40 -0.64 0.61
CA TRP A 19 -7.33 -1.58 0.88
C TRP A 19 -7.92 -2.99 0.93
N LEU A 20 -7.29 -3.91 0.22
CA LEU A 20 -7.74 -5.29 0.10
C LEU A 20 -6.91 -6.18 1.01
N PHE A 21 -7.58 -6.92 1.85
CA PHE A 21 -6.97 -7.82 2.81
C PHE A 21 -7.40 -9.27 2.54
N CYS A 22 -6.46 -10.19 2.79
CA CYS A 22 -6.67 -11.62 2.81
C CYS A 22 -6.58 -12.13 4.25
N ALA A 23 -7.48 -13.03 4.63
CA ALA A 23 -7.48 -13.73 5.90
C ALA A 23 -7.48 -15.24 5.64
N VAL A 24 -6.43 -15.94 6.04
CA VAL A 24 -6.32 -17.40 5.99
C VAL A 24 -6.61 -17.96 7.38
N ARG A 25 -7.69 -18.75 7.50
CA ARG A 25 -8.14 -19.34 8.77
C ARG A 25 -7.70 -20.78 8.90
N THR A 26 -7.46 -21.20 10.13
CA THR A 26 -7.08 -22.59 10.43
C THR A 26 -8.03 -23.25 11.45
N ASP A 27 -8.02 -24.57 11.48
CA ASP A 27 -8.78 -25.39 12.45
C ASP A 27 -8.27 -25.30 13.90
N GLU A 28 -7.08 -24.70 14.11
CA GLU A 28 -6.50 -24.45 15.44
C GLU A 28 -6.76 -23.03 15.93
N GLY A 29 -7.61 -22.25 15.24
CA GLY A 29 -8.00 -20.89 15.64
C GLY A 29 -6.99 -19.80 15.28
N ILE A 30 -5.85 -20.15 14.69
CA ILE A 30 -4.89 -19.16 14.17
C ILE A 30 -5.41 -18.63 12.85
N THR A 31 -5.45 -17.30 12.72
CA THR A 31 -5.76 -16.62 11.45
C THR A 31 -4.58 -15.75 11.04
N GLY A 32 -4.11 -15.95 9.83
CA GLY A 32 -3.11 -15.07 9.20
C GLY A 32 -3.75 -13.99 8.36
N TYR A 33 -3.15 -12.81 8.36
CA TYR A 33 -3.63 -11.65 7.62
C TYR A 33 -2.54 -11.09 6.72
N SER A 34 -2.98 -10.56 5.58
CA SER A 34 -2.12 -9.79 4.68
C SER A 34 -2.90 -8.69 3.99
N GLN A 35 -2.21 -7.64 3.53
CA GLN A 35 -2.72 -6.70 2.56
C GLN A 35 -2.19 -7.12 1.17
N PHE A 36 -3.05 -7.22 0.17
CA PHE A 36 -2.66 -7.69 -1.16
C PHE A 36 -2.98 -6.71 -2.29
N GLY A 37 -3.58 -5.58 -1.98
CA GLY A 37 -3.87 -4.57 -2.98
C GLY A 37 -4.51 -3.32 -2.42
N GLU A 38 -4.56 -2.30 -3.27
CA GLU A 38 -5.22 -1.02 -3.00
C GLU A 38 -5.81 -0.45 -4.29
N GLY A 39 -6.79 0.44 -4.16
CA GLY A 39 -7.34 1.19 -5.28
C GLY A 39 -8.78 0.84 -5.64
N LYS A 40 -9.17 1.24 -6.87
CA LYS A 40 -10.56 1.14 -7.34
C LYS A 40 -10.90 -0.19 -8.01
N LEU A 41 -9.89 -0.96 -8.46
CA LEU A 41 -10.07 -2.26 -9.13
C LEU A 41 -10.16 -3.41 -8.12
N SER A 42 -11.18 -3.37 -7.25
CA SER A 42 -11.25 -4.26 -6.10
C SER A 42 -11.89 -5.63 -6.38
N LYS A 43 -12.58 -5.84 -7.51
CA LYS A 43 -13.33 -7.08 -7.74
C LYS A 43 -12.53 -8.21 -8.39
N GLY A 44 -11.51 -7.89 -9.20
CA GLY A 44 -10.73 -8.90 -9.91
C GLY A 44 -9.79 -9.68 -9.01
N LEU A 45 -9.06 -8.99 -8.14
CA LEU A 45 -8.08 -9.62 -7.23
C LEU A 45 -8.70 -10.63 -6.25
N PRO A 46 -9.82 -10.32 -5.56
CA PRO A 46 -10.52 -11.30 -4.74
C PRO A 46 -10.93 -12.56 -5.49
N GLY A 47 -11.39 -12.44 -6.74
CA GLY A 47 -11.75 -13.59 -7.58
C GLY A 47 -10.57 -14.51 -7.85
N ILE A 48 -9.37 -13.96 -8.11
CA ILE A 48 -8.16 -14.77 -8.29
C ILE A 48 -7.79 -15.50 -6.98
N ILE A 49 -7.93 -14.85 -5.83
CA ILE A 49 -7.69 -15.50 -4.52
C ILE A 49 -8.70 -16.64 -4.31
N GLU A 50 -9.97 -16.43 -4.65
CA GLU A 50 -11.00 -17.46 -4.57
C GLU A 50 -10.66 -18.67 -5.44
N ASP A 51 -10.25 -18.47 -6.69
CA ASP A 51 -9.80 -19.53 -7.60
C ASP A 51 -8.61 -20.32 -7.02
N LEU A 52 -7.65 -19.62 -6.42
CA LEU A 52 -6.47 -20.26 -5.81
C LEU A 52 -6.78 -20.98 -4.50
N SER A 53 -7.79 -20.54 -3.75
CA SER A 53 -8.14 -21.05 -2.43
C SER A 53 -8.43 -22.55 -2.43
N GLY A 54 -9.08 -23.05 -3.47
CA GLY A 54 -9.40 -24.47 -3.63
C GLY A 54 -8.18 -25.40 -3.57
N TRP A 55 -6.99 -24.88 -3.89
CA TRP A 55 -5.73 -25.66 -3.85
C TRP A 55 -5.13 -25.76 -2.45
N LEU A 56 -5.54 -24.88 -1.51
CA LEU A 56 -4.93 -24.76 -0.19
C LEU A 56 -5.84 -25.26 0.94
N ILE A 57 -7.15 -25.16 0.79
CA ILE A 57 -8.10 -25.61 1.83
C ILE A 57 -7.88 -27.07 2.17
N GLY A 58 -7.89 -27.39 3.46
CA GLY A 58 -7.63 -28.74 4.00
C GLY A 58 -6.15 -29.10 4.15
N LYS A 59 -5.22 -28.28 3.66
CA LYS A 59 -3.77 -28.52 3.76
C LYS A 59 -3.16 -27.84 4.98
N ASP A 60 -1.99 -28.32 5.42
CA ASP A 60 -1.16 -27.68 6.43
C ASP A 60 -0.59 -26.39 5.86
N PRO A 61 -0.76 -25.21 6.53
CA PRO A 61 -0.24 -23.94 6.05
C PRO A 61 1.29 -23.78 6.13
N ASP A 62 1.99 -24.69 6.81
CA ASP A 62 3.42 -24.51 7.14
C ASP A 62 4.38 -24.45 5.93
N PRO A 63 4.24 -25.26 4.84
CA PRO A 63 5.16 -25.20 3.71
C PRO A 63 4.86 -24.03 2.75
N VAL A 64 5.09 -22.80 3.22
CA VAL A 64 4.77 -21.54 2.51
C VAL A 64 5.37 -21.50 1.11
N GLU A 65 6.67 -21.77 0.97
CA GLU A 65 7.38 -21.76 -0.31
C GLU A 65 6.78 -22.77 -1.31
N LYS A 66 6.37 -23.93 -0.83
CA LYS A 66 5.73 -24.92 -1.68
C LYS A 66 4.41 -24.37 -2.25
N PHE A 67 3.59 -23.72 -1.42
CA PHE A 67 2.34 -23.12 -1.89
C PHE A 67 2.58 -21.96 -2.86
N TYR A 68 3.57 -21.11 -2.61
CA TYR A 68 3.98 -20.09 -3.56
C TYR A 68 4.28 -20.72 -4.93
N MET A 69 5.13 -21.74 -4.98
CA MET A 69 5.50 -22.41 -6.22
C MET A 69 4.33 -23.10 -6.90
N ASP A 70 3.44 -23.73 -6.13
CA ASP A 70 2.26 -24.40 -6.67
C ASP A 70 1.28 -23.37 -7.30
N MET A 71 0.99 -22.28 -6.62
CA MET A 71 0.15 -21.18 -7.14
C MET A 71 0.78 -20.53 -8.37
N TYR A 72 2.10 -20.27 -8.34
CA TYR A 72 2.82 -19.71 -9.49
C TYR A 72 2.72 -20.60 -10.72
N ARG A 73 2.87 -21.93 -10.57
CA ARG A 73 2.73 -22.88 -11.66
C ARG A 73 1.32 -22.91 -12.24
N GLN A 74 0.29 -22.80 -11.40
CA GLN A 74 -1.10 -22.75 -11.85
C GLN A 74 -1.42 -21.50 -12.68
N THR A 75 -0.77 -20.39 -12.35
CA THR A 75 -0.99 -19.10 -13.02
C THR A 75 0.06 -18.77 -14.11
N ARG A 76 0.90 -19.74 -14.49
CA ARG A 76 2.05 -19.53 -15.39
C ARG A 76 1.72 -18.88 -16.75
N SER A 77 0.52 -19.09 -17.27
CA SER A 77 0.07 -18.50 -18.53
C SER A 77 -0.24 -17.00 -18.43
N MET A 78 -0.42 -16.51 -17.22
CA MET A 78 -0.72 -15.10 -16.91
C MET A 78 0.11 -14.64 -15.71
N SER A 79 1.40 -14.96 -15.69
CA SER A 79 2.30 -14.62 -14.59
C SER A 79 2.47 -13.10 -14.44
N GLY A 80 2.59 -12.63 -13.20
CA GLY A 80 2.73 -11.20 -12.88
C GLY A 80 1.41 -10.48 -12.64
N GLY A 81 1.47 -9.16 -12.50
CA GLY A 81 0.31 -8.29 -12.32
C GLY A 81 -0.64 -8.77 -11.21
N ALA A 82 -1.93 -8.88 -11.53
CA ALA A 82 -2.96 -9.25 -10.58
C ALA A 82 -2.76 -10.64 -9.97
N ASN A 83 -2.26 -11.62 -10.75
CA ASN A 83 -1.97 -12.96 -10.24
C ASN A 83 -0.85 -12.94 -9.19
N ALA A 84 0.23 -12.19 -9.44
CA ALA A 84 1.31 -12.06 -8.47
C ALA A 84 0.84 -11.38 -7.17
N MET A 85 -0.04 -10.37 -7.27
CA MET A 85 -0.64 -9.73 -6.09
C MET A 85 -1.52 -10.70 -5.29
N ALA A 86 -2.32 -11.51 -5.95
CA ALA A 86 -3.16 -12.51 -5.29
C ALA A 86 -2.33 -13.61 -4.61
N ILE A 87 -1.29 -14.12 -5.29
CA ILE A 87 -0.35 -15.09 -4.72
C ILE A 87 0.34 -14.51 -3.50
N ALA A 88 0.87 -13.27 -3.59
CA ALA A 88 1.51 -12.59 -2.47
C ALA A 88 0.55 -12.39 -1.29
N GLY A 89 -0.73 -12.09 -1.56
CA GLY A 89 -1.75 -11.99 -0.53
C GLY A 89 -1.91 -13.27 0.28
N ILE A 90 -2.02 -14.39 -0.37
CA ILE A 90 -2.12 -15.70 0.31
C ILE A 90 -0.79 -16.03 1.02
N GLU A 91 0.32 -15.89 0.33
CA GLU A 91 1.66 -16.23 0.83
C GLU A 91 2.02 -15.45 2.09
N LEU A 92 1.82 -14.13 2.10
CA LEU A 92 2.06 -13.29 3.28
C LEU A 92 1.17 -13.65 4.47
N ALA A 93 -0.10 -14.04 4.21
CA ALA A 93 -0.98 -14.52 5.27
C ALA A 93 -0.53 -15.88 5.84
N LEU A 94 0.06 -16.76 5.02
CA LEU A 94 0.67 -18.01 5.50
C LEU A 94 1.92 -17.74 6.36
N TRP A 95 2.75 -16.76 5.99
CA TRP A 95 3.88 -16.33 6.84
C TRP A 95 3.41 -15.76 8.17
N ASP A 96 2.30 -15.01 8.21
CA ASP A 96 1.71 -14.51 9.45
C ASP A 96 1.19 -15.66 10.34
N ILE A 97 0.55 -16.70 9.76
CA ILE A 97 0.20 -17.93 10.49
C ILE A 97 1.45 -18.56 11.08
N LYS A 98 2.51 -18.70 10.29
CA LYS A 98 3.75 -19.33 10.71
C LYS A 98 4.40 -18.57 11.87
N GLY A 99 4.47 -17.25 11.79
CA GLY A 99 4.94 -16.40 12.89
C GLY A 99 4.13 -16.58 14.17
N LYS A 100 2.81 -16.55 14.06
CA LYS A 100 1.88 -16.77 15.17
C LYS A 100 1.99 -18.18 15.79
N ARG A 101 2.13 -19.19 14.95
CA ARG A 101 2.33 -20.59 15.38
C ARG A 101 3.57 -20.77 16.22
N TYR A 102 4.69 -20.14 15.82
CA TYR A 102 5.97 -20.26 16.52
C TYR A 102 6.17 -19.18 17.61
N GLY A 103 5.23 -18.24 17.75
CA GLY A 103 5.31 -17.16 18.75
C GLY A 103 6.42 -16.14 18.45
N VAL A 104 6.80 -15.97 17.17
CA VAL A 104 7.85 -15.06 16.74
C VAL A 104 7.37 -14.15 15.61
N PRO A 105 7.87 -12.92 15.50
CA PRO A 105 7.57 -12.06 14.35
C PRO A 105 8.20 -12.63 13.07
N VAL A 106 7.54 -12.40 11.93
CA VAL A 106 7.95 -12.96 10.63
C VAL A 106 9.40 -12.65 10.27
N HIS A 107 9.91 -11.46 10.60
CA HIS A 107 11.30 -11.12 10.31
C HIS A 107 12.32 -12.07 10.97
N GLN A 108 12.00 -12.69 12.11
CA GLN A 108 12.87 -13.69 12.73
C GLN A 108 12.88 -15.01 11.96
N LEU A 109 11.78 -15.35 11.28
CA LEU A 109 11.73 -16.55 10.43
C LEU A 109 12.55 -16.42 9.16
N VAL A 110 12.79 -15.17 8.69
CA VAL A 110 13.51 -14.89 7.44
C VAL A 110 14.93 -14.33 7.64
N GLY A 111 15.50 -14.51 8.83
CA GLY A 111 16.90 -14.16 9.09
C GLY A 111 17.15 -13.12 10.19
N GLY A 112 16.10 -12.61 10.82
CA GLY A 112 16.19 -11.65 11.93
C GLY A 112 16.23 -10.18 11.49
N PRO A 113 16.29 -9.25 12.45
CA PRO A 113 16.27 -7.83 12.17
C PRO A 113 17.61 -7.37 11.57
N HIS A 114 17.53 -6.63 10.48
CA HIS A 114 18.70 -5.95 9.91
C HIS A 114 18.98 -4.61 10.60
N ARG A 115 17.95 -3.98 11.18
CA ARG A 115 18.02 -2.72 11.91
C ARG A 115 16.83 -2.59 12.86
N ASP A 116 17.02 -1.83 13.94
CA ASP A 116 15.98 -1.63 14.97
C ASP A 116 15.12 -0.40 14.69
N SER A 117 15.59 0.51 13.85
CA SER A 117 14.89 1.72 13.45
C SER A 117 15.05 2.01 11.96
N GLN A 118 14.07 2.69 11.39
CA GLN A 118 14.08 3.09 9.99
C GLN A 118 13.69 4.55 9.88
N ARG A 119 14.52 5.35 9.16
CA ARG A 119 14.14 6.70 8.78
C ARG A 119 12.91 6.63 7.88
N VAL A 120 11.88 7.40 8.20
CA VAL A 120 10.68 7.56 7.39
C VAL A 120 10.60 8.96 6.80
N TYR A 121 9.87 9.10 5.72
CA TYR A 121 9.54 10.38 5.12
C TYR A 121 8.02 10.52 4.98
N TRP A 122 7.50 11.75 4.97
CA TRP A 122 6.11 11.98 4.68
C TRP A 122 5.86 11.80 3.18
N SER A 123 5.21 10.71 2.81
CA SER A 123 4.90 10.41 1.42
C SER A 123 3.66 11.17 0.96
N HIS A 124 3.65 11.59 -0.30
CA HIS A 124 2.54 12.32 -0.93
C HIS A 124 2.13 13.60 -0.17
N LEU A 125 3.12 14.33 0.33
CA LEU A 125 2.91 15.62 0.98
C LEU A 125 1.97 16.48 0.13
N ALA A 126 0.91 17.01 0.75
CA ALA A 126 -0.14 17.81 0.13
C ALA A 126 -1.01 17.10 -0.93
N THR A 127 -0.48 16.18 -1.74
CA THR A 127 -1.22 15.56 -2.86
C THR A 127 -2.52 14.90 -2.40
N TYR A 128 -2.51 14.20 -1.29
CA TYR A 128 -3.71 13.55 -0.76
C TYR A 128 -4.71 14.55 -0.19
N ARG A 129 -4.24 15.60 0.46
CA ARG A 129 -5.10 16.67 0.98
C ARG A 129 -5.72 17.48 -0.14
N ALA A 130 -4.98 17.78 -1.21
CA ALA A 130 -5.51 18.51 -2.37
C ALA A 130 -6.72 17.77 -3.00
N GLY A 131 -6.67 16.44 -3.09
CA GLY A 131 -7.75 15.65 -3.67
C GLY A 131 -8.84 15.19 -2.69
N ASN A 132 -8.61 15.26 -1.37
CA ASN A 132 -9.48 14.66 -0.35
C ASN A 132 -9.48 15.43 0.96
N ALA A 133 -9.50 16.75 0.91
CA ALA A 133 -9.41 17.63 2.09
C ALA A 133 -10.43 17.27 3.18
N GLU A 134 -11.69 17.06 2.81
CA GLU A 134 -12.76 16.68 3.73
C GLU A 134 -12.46 15.38 4.49
N PHE A 135 -11.91 14.37 3.81
CA PHE A 135 -11.55 13.09 4.44
C PHE A 135 -10.45 13.26 5.49
N TYR A 136 -9.49 14.15 5.24
CA TYR A 136 -8.39 14.46 6.17
C TYR A 136 -8.73 15.52 7.20
N GLY A 137 -9.96 16.06 7.19
CA GLY A 137 -10.42 17.06 8.16
C GLY A 137 -9.73 18.41 8.04
N GLY A 138 -9.17 18.73 6.87
CA GLY A 138 -8.45 19.95 6.59
C GLY A 138 -9.17 20.87 5.60
N ALA A 139 -8.67 22.10 5.45
CA ALA A 139 -9.10 23.00 4.38
C ALA A 139 -8.59 22.48 3.01
N PRO A 140 -9.30 22.77 1.92
CA PRO A 140 -8.81 22.51 0.58
C PRO A 140 -7.47 23.24 0.34
N LEU A 141 -6.51 22.57 -0.31
CA LEU A 141 -5.27 23.18 -0.75
C LEU A 141 -5.48 23.81 -2.13
N VAL A 142 -5.40 25.11 -2.24
CA VAL A 142 -5.74 25.87 -3.46
C VAL A 142 -4.52 26.55 -4.06
N THR A 143 -3.55 26.93 -3.24
CA THR A 143 -2.37 27.70 -3.64
C THR A 143 -1.08 26.91 -3.45
N LEU A 144 0.01 27.37 -4.06
CA LEU A 144 1.36 26.84 -3.79
C LEU A 144 1.77 27.05 -2.34
N GLU A 145 1.28 28.13 -1.73
CA GLU A 145 1.56 28.47 -0.34
C GLU A 145 0.91 27.43 0.60
N ASP A 146 -0.34 27.03 0.35
CA ASP A 146 -0.99 25.96 1.10
C ASP A 146 -0.20 24.64 1.04
N VAL A 147 0.43 24.37 -0.10
CA VAL A 147 1.26 23.15 -0.28
C VAL A 147 2.59 23.30 0.46
N ALA A 148 3.19 24.50 0.45
CA ALA A 148 4.43 24.77 1.18
C ALA A 148 4.21 24.68 2.71
N ASP A 149 3.06 25.14 3.21
CA ASP A 149 2.68 25.01 4.61
C ASP A 149 2.61 23.54 5.08
N CYS A 150 2.25 22.63 4.18
CA CYS A 150 2.34 21.20 4.50
C CYS A 150 3.80 20.74 4.72
N ALA A 151 4.78 21.37 4.08
CA ALA A 151 6.19 21.05 4.33
C ALA A 151 6.64 21.57 5.69
N VAL A 152 6.20 22.76 6.10
CA VAL A 152 6.42 23.30 7.46
C VAL A 152 5.82 22.33 8.48
N GLU A 153 4.56 21.92 8.28
CA GLU A 153 3.93 20.91 9.16
C GLU A 153 4.74 19.61 9.25
N ALA A 154 5.32 19.14 8.14
CA ALA A 154 6.14 17.95 8.16
C ALA A 154 7.40 18.11 9.03
N VAL A 155 8.08 19.27 8.93
CA VAL A 155 9.24 19.60 9.76
C VAL A 155 8.83 19.70 11.23
N ASP A 156 7.75 20.39 11.56
CA ASP A 156 7.24 20.55 12.92
C ASP A 156 6.87 19.21 13.57
N ARG A 157 6.43 18.23 12.77
CA ARG A 157 6.19 16.86 13.20
C ARG A 157 7.45 16.00 13.30
N GLY A 158 8.62 16.54 13.04
CA GLY A 158 9.91 15.86 13.15
C GLY A 158 10.32 15.02 11.94
N TYR A 159 9.62 15.14 10.81
CA TYR A 159 10.07 14.50 9.58
C TYR A 159 11.30 15.24 9.03
N THR A 160 12.32 14.49 8.64
CA THR A 160 13.56 15.01 8.04
C THR A 160 13.59 14.87 6.52
N ALA A 161 12.52 14.35 5.94
CA ALA A 161 12.31 14.22 4.51
C ALA A 161 10.82 14.10 4.19
N PHE A 162 10.43 14.56 3.01
CA PHE A 162 9.10 14.34 2.46
C PHE A 162 9.21 14.10 0.94
N LYS A 163 8.17 13.51 0.39
CA LYS A 163 7.99 13.32 -1.05
C LYS A 163 6.66 13.93 -1.46
N THR A 164 6.66 14.75 -2.49
CA THR A 164 5.44 15.23 -3.13
C THR A 164 5.39 14.80 -4.59
N ASN A 165 4.19 14.77 -5.16
CA ASN A 165 4.00 14.64 -6.59
C ASN A 165 3.90 16.04 -7.20
N ILE A 166 4.00 16.12 -8.52
CA ILE A 166 3.65 17.35 -9.25
C ILE A 166 2.18 17.64 -8.97
N ILE A 167 1.92 18.81 -8.40
CA ILE A 167 0.58 19.22 -7.99
C ILE A 167 0.14 20.32 -8.95
N PHE A 168 -0.99 20.10 -9.59
CA PHE A 168 -1.65 21.10 -10.42
C PHE A 168 -2.65 21.86 -9.58
N HIS A 169 -2.68 23.17 -9.73
CA HIS A 169 -3.57 24.08 -9.03
C HIS A 169 -4.84 24.34 -9.83
N GLY A 170 -5.96 24.58 -9.14
CA GLY A 170 -7.24 24.91 -9.73
C GLY A 170 -7.93 23.75 -10.43
N GLU A 171 -8.66 24.01 -11.50
CA GLU A 171 -9.48 23.03 -12.23
C GLU A 171 -8.69 21.83 -12.80
N LYS A 172 -7.38 21.99 -12.97
CA LYS A 172 -6.48 20.94 -13.46
C LYS A 172 -6.02 19.96 -12.41
N SER A 173 -6.35 20.18 -11.14
CA SER A 173 -5.89 19.30 -10.03
C SER A 173 -6.31 17.83 -10.14
N SER A 174 -7.37 17.55 -10.91
CA SER A 174 -7.86 16.19 -11.18
C SER A 174 -7.08 15.45 -12.27
N SER A 175 -6.17 16.13 -13.00
CA SER A 175 -5.47 15.60 -14.17
C SER A 175 -4.07 15.04 -13.89
N ILE A 176 -3.68 14.91 -12.62
CA ILE A 176 -2.36 14.43 -12.16
C ILE A 176 -1.92 13.10 -12.82
N ASN A 177 -2.84 12.32 -13.36
CA ASN A 177 -2.56 10.99 -13.92
C ASN A 177 -2.63 10.91 -15.47
N GLN A 178 -2.67 12.00 -16.18
CA GLN A 178 -2.82 11.92 -17.66
C GLN A 178 -1.53 11.72 -18.44
N GLY A 179 -0.38 11.60 -17.77
CA GLY A 179 0.88 11.15 -18.38
C GLY A 179 1.58 12.13 -19.33
N PHE A 180 1.06 13.33 -19.52
CA PHE A 180 1.65 14.36 -20.36
C PHE A 180 2.02 15.59 -19.52
N PHE A 181 3.31 15.92 -19.48
CA PHE A 181 3.83 17.14 -18.88
C PHE A 181 3.89 18.24 -19.93
N GLN A 182 3.30 19.38 -19.63
CA GLN A 182 3.49 20.61 -20.40
C GLN A 182 4.58 21.48 -19.74
N SER A 183 5.14 22.43 -20.48
CA SER A 183 6.18 23.33 -19.95
C SER A 183 5.72 24.11 -18.72
N ASP A 184 4.44 24.44 -18.63
CA ASP A 184 3.84 25.14 -17.49
C ASP A 184 3.83 24.27 -16.21
N ASP A 185 3.76 22.95 -16.34
CA ASP A 185 3.81 22.03 -15.21
C ASP A 185 5.22 21.95 -14.59
N GLN A 186 6.26 22.09 -15.42
CA GLN A 186 7.65 22.15 -14.95
C GLN A 186 7.90 23.47 -14.19
N ASN A 187 7.37 24.57 -14.65
CA ASN A 187 7.48 25.86 -14.00
C ASN A 187 6.77 25.83 -12.64
N ALA A 188 5.54 25.32 -12.55
CA ALA A 188 4.81 25.16 -11.29
C ALA A 188 5.57 24.28 -10.29
N THR A 189 6.20 23.20 -10.75
CA THR A 189 7.02 22.34 -9.89
C THR A 189 8.26 23.07 -9.35
N THR A 190 8.93 23.84 -10.20
CA THR A 190 10.09 24.64 -9.81
C THR A 190 9.69 25.73 -8.80
N GLU A 191 8.59 26.42 -9.03
CA GLU A 191 8.05 27.41 -8.10
C GLU A 191 7.68 26.80 -6.75
N LEU A 192 7.10 25.59 -6.74
CA LEU A 192 6.81 24.87 -5.50
C LEU A 192 8.10 24.56 -4.72
N VAL A 193 9.15 24.05 -5.37
CA VAL A 193 10.43 23.77 -4.71
C VAL A 193 10.99 25.04 -4.08
N HIS A 194 11.06 26.13 -4.81
CA HIS A 194 11.54 27.41 -4.26
C HIS A 194 10.66 27.98 -3.14
N HIS A 195 9.37 27.72 -3.20
CA HIS A 195 8.45 28.15 -2.13
C HIS A 195 8.72 27.36 -0.85
N VAL A 196 8.84 26.03 -0.96
CA VAL A 196 9.18 25.15 0.16
C VAL A 196 10.54 25.52 0.77
N GLU A 197 11.58 25.70 -0.06
CA GLU A 197 12.92 26.10 0.40
C GLU A 197 12.88 27.40 1.22
N ARG A 198 12.13 28.41 0.76
CA ARG A 198 11.97 29.67 1.52
C ARG A 198 11.28 29.48 2.86
N GLN A 199 10.29 28.60 2.94
CA GLN A 199 9.50 28.39 4.17
C GLN A 199 10.26 27.60 5.23
N ILE A 200 11.02 26.57 4.83
CA ILE A 200 11.77 25.72 5.77
C ILE A 200 13.20 26.18 6.03
N GLY A 201 13.66 27.25 5.37
CA GLY A 201 14.99 27.82 5.61
C GLY A 201 16.13 26.96 5.07
N ALA A 202 15.90 26.19 4.02
CA ALA A 202 16.88 25.32 3.38
C ALA A 202 17.61 26.02 2.22
#